data_dd87b3eae1b4946a40b4672e91445072
#
_entry.id   dd87b3eae1b4946a40b4672e91445072
#
_cell.length_a   1.000
_cell.length_b   1.000
_cell.length_c   1.000
_cell.angle_alpha   90.00
_cell.angle_beta   90.00
_cell.angle_gamma   90.00
#
_symmetry.space_group_name_H-M   'P 1'
#
loop_
_entity.id
_entity.type
_entity.pdbx_description
1 polymer ?
#
loop_
_entity_poly.entity_id
_entity_poly.type
_entity_poly.pdbx_seq_one_letter_code
_entity_poly.pdbx_strand_id
1 'polypeptide(L)'
;MNSDPVGKRTSGVWDHLDKFYNKTHGLKLLAISASSSQGYHIFLKEPMKNGSWKGRKIRGTQTYHGVIKLFGGEPVVMPGSQVYSALEKGVVDGAAWPSAGMLSMKHFEVAKYKVRPTFGTSTLPILINMGSWKKLSQAEKNILLSAGEMTELQMPWKGDALQAEE
;
A
#
# COMPACT_ATOMS: atom_id res chain seq x y z
N MET A 1 1.92 14.09 -0.18
CA MET A 1 2.68 13.89 1.09
C MET A 1 4.08 13.44 0.71
N ASN A 2 5.08 14.23 1.06
CA ASN A 2 6.46 13.99 0.61
C ASN A 2 6.98 12.69 1.24
N SER A 3 7.51 11.78 0.43
CA SER A 3 8.12 10.52 0.86
C SER A 3 9.52 10.71 1.46
N ASP A 4 9.84 11.92 1.95
CA ASP A 4 11.13 12.24 2.55
C ASP A 4 11.37 11.44 3.84
N PRO A 5 12.22 10.40 3.82
CA PRO A 5 12.50 9.59 5.00
C PRO A 5 13.24 10.36 6.09
N VAL A 6 14.11 11.30 5.70
CA VAL A 6 14.90 12.12 6.63
C VAL A 6 13.95 13.07 7.37
N GLY A 7 13.08 13.77 6.65
CA GLY A 7 12.09 14.66 7.25
C GLY A 7 11.16 13.96 8.24
N LYS A 8 10.76 12.71 7.97
CA LYS A 8 9.94 11.92 8.91
C LYS A 8 10.67 11.68 10.23
N ARG A 9 11.97 11.42 10.20
CA ARG A 9 12.78 11.15 11.39
C ARG A 9 13.14 12.42 12.15
N THR A 10 13.38 13.53 11.46
CA THR A 10 13.79 14.80 12.07
C THR A 10 12.64 15.68 12.55
N SER A 11 11.42 15.53 11.99
CA SER A 11 10.24 16.33 12.35
C SER A 11 9.53 15.92 13.65
N GLY A 12 9.98 14.86 14.32
CA GLY A 12 9.32 14.30 15.50
C GLY A 12 8.15 13.35 15.18
N VAL A 13 7.75 13.20 13.92
CA VAL A 13 6.68 12.27 13.50
C VAL A 13 7.07 10.83 13.83
N TRP A 14 8.33 10.48 13.60
CA TRP A 14 8.86 9.17 13.96
C TRP A 14 8.67 8.84 15.44
N ASP A 15 9.13 9.71 16.31
CA ASP A 15 9.05 9.52 17.76
C ASP A 15 7.61 9.45 18.26
N HIS A 16 6.74 10.24 17.66
CA HIS A 16 5.30 10.20 17.96
C HIS A 16 4.69 8.84 17.62
N LEU A 17 4.97 8.33 16.41
CA LEU A 17 4.46 7.04 15.97
C LEU A 17 5.06 5.87 16.76
N ASP A 18 6.37 5.89 17.05
CA ASP A 18 7.01 4.86 17.88
C ASP A 18 6.38 4.80 19.28
N LYS A 19 6.18 5.96 19.91
CA LYS A 19 5.49 6.05 21.22
C LYS A 19 4.04 5.55 21.14
N PHE A 20 3.31 5.89 20.07
CA PHE A 20 1.95 5.45 19.85
C PHE A 20 1.87 3.92 19.72
N TYR A 21 2.65 3.33 18.82
CA TYR A 21 2.67 1.88 18.61
C TYR A 21 3.11 1.12 19.87
N ASN A 22 4.09 1.66 20.60
CA ASN A 22 4.56 1.06 21.83
C ASN A 22 3.46 1.06 22.90
N LYS A 23 2.87 2.23 23.17
CA LYS A 23 1.88 2.40 24.23
C LYS A 23 0.57 1.65 23.93
N THR A 24 0.13 1.66 22.67
CA THR A 24 -1.20 1.16 22.29
C THR A 24 -1.17 -0.33 21.91
N HIS A 25 -0.08 -0.78 21.30
CA HIS A 25 -0.01 -2.12 20.70
C HIS A 25 1.17 -2.96 21.19
N GLY A 26 2.06 -2.43 22.03
CA GLY A 26 3.24 -3.16 22.51
C GLY A 26 4.24 -3.47 21.37
N LEU A 27 4.35 -2.56 20.38
CA LEU A 27 5.19 -2.70 19.20
C LEU A 27 6.28 -1.63 19.17
N LYS A 28 7.47 -1.98 18.67
CA LYS A 28 8.56 -1.06 18.37
C LYS A 28 8.57 -0.75 16.87
N LEU A 29 8.61 0.50 16.52
CA LEU A 29 8.73 0.95 15.13
C LEU A 29 10.18 0.82 14.65
N LEU A 30 10.39 0.14 13.53
CA LEU A 30 11.69 -0.05 12.90
C LEU A 30 11.86 0.79 11.64
N ALA A 31 10.79 0.92 10.83
CA ALA A 31 10.79 1.71 9.60
C ALA A 31 9.40 2.18 9.22
N ILE A 32 9.33 3.29 8.44
CA ILE A 32 8.13 3.77 7.77
C ILE A 32 8.41 3.77 6.27
N SER A 33 8.16 2.66 5.63
CA SER A 33 8.39 2.50 4.20
C SER A 33 7.25 3.11 3.36
N ALA A 34 7.54 3.54 2.14
CA ALA A 34 6.56 3.90 1.14
C ALA A 34 6.59 2.86 0.01
N SER A 35 5.44 2.48 -0.52
CA SER A 35 5.37 1.48 -1.60
C SER A 35 5.81 2.05 -2.95
N SER A 36 5.49 3.29 -3.24
CA SER A 36 5.93 4.07 -4.41
C SER A 36 5.50 5.53 -4.26
N SER A 37 6.02 6.41 -5.12
CA SER A 37 5.62 7.83 -5.17
C SER A 37 4.26 8.04 -5.85
N GLN A 38 3.78 7.11 -6.66
CA GLN A 38 2.63 7.30 -7.56
C GLN A 38 1.27 6.83 -7.00
N GLY A 39 1.24 6.34 -5.77
CA GLY A 39 -0.01 6.00 -5.09
C GLY A 39 -0.72 4.75 -5.62
N TYR A 40 -2.04 4.83 -5.62
CA TYR A 40 -2.93 3.73 -6.03
C TYR A 40 -3.68 4.06 -7.31
N HIS A 41 -4.10 3.02 -8.00
CA HIS A 41 -5.02 3.12 -9.13
C HIS A 41 -6.15 2.09 -9.00
N ILE A 42 -7.18 2.27 -9.84
CA ILE A 42 -8.21 1.25 -10.03
C ILE A 42 -8.06 0.72 -11.45
N PHE A 43 -8.07 -0.59 -11.57
CA PHE A 43 -8.17 -1.26 -12.86
C PHE A 43 -9.50 -1.98 -12.98
N LEU A 44 -10.02 -2.02 -14.21
CA LEU A 44 -11.37 -2.48 -14.52
C LEU A 44 -11.33 -3.51 -15.64
N LYS A 45 -12.29 -4.43 -15.65
CA LYS A 45 -12.52 -5.35 -16.76
C LYS A 45 -13.06 -4.61 -17.99
N GLU A 46 -13.96 -3.67 -17.75
CA GLU A 46 -14.62 -2.84 -18.79
C GLU A 46 -14.36 -1.36 -18.52
N PRO A 47 -14.29 -0.53 -19.55
CA PRO A 47 -14.01 0.89 -19.39
C PRO A 47 -15.07 1.58 -18.55
N MET A 48 -14.71 2.67 -17.91
CA MET A 48 -15.65 3.53 -17.19
C MET A 48 -16.60 4.17 -18.17
N LYS A 49 -17.91 4.17 -17.83
CA LYS A 49 -18.94 4.83 -18.63
C LYS A 49 -19.40 6.10 -17.90
N ASN A 50 -19.38 7.24 -18.61
CA ASN A 50 -19.85 8.54 -18.09
C ASN A 50 -19.27 8.91 -16.70
N GLY A 51 -18.01 8.60 -16.45
CA GLY A 51 -17.36 8.91 -15.18
C GLY A 51 -17.89 8.14 -13.96
N SER A 52 -18.63 7.03 -14.15
CA SER A 52 -19.29 6.30 -13.07
C SER A 52 -18.96 4.81 -13.06
N TRP A 53 -18.96 4.25 -11.85
CA TRP A 53 -18.86 2.80 -11.59
C TRP A 53 -20.17 2.22 -11.07
N LYS A 54 -21.29 2.90 -11.28
CA LYS A 54 -22.61 2.44 -10.83
C LYS A 54 -22.89 1.01 -11.29
N GLY A 55 -23.29 0.15 -10.34
CA GLY A 55 -23.57 -1.26 -10.58
C GLY A 55 -22.33 -2.16 -10.67
N ARG A 56 -21.11 -1.64 -10.41
CA ARG A 56 -19.88 -2.41 -10.43
C ARG A 56 -19.37 -2.71 -9.03
N LYS A 57 -18.91 -3.92 -8.84
CA LYS A 57 -18.22 -4.36 -7.63
C LYS A 57 -16.73 -4.15 -7.80
N ILE A 58 -16.17 -3.29 -6.97
CA ILE A 58 -14.74 -2.94 -7.02
C ILE A 58 -14.04 -3.45 -5.75
N ARG A 59 -13.09 -4.34 -5.93
CA ARG A 59 -12.27 -4.80 -4.80
C ARG A 59 -11.40 -3.68 -4.26
N GLY A 60 -11.43 -3.50 -2.95
CA GLY A 60 -10.54 -2.56 -2.26
C GLY A 60 -10.48 -2.85 -0.78
N THR A 61 -9.36 -2.51 -0.13
CA THR A 61 -9.31 -2.45 1.32
C THR A 61 -10.16 -1.28 1.81
N GLN A 62 -10.44 -1.20 3.10
CA GLN A 62 -11.30 -0.13 3.66
C GLN A 62 -10.85 1.29 3.29
N THR A 63 -9.54 1.50 3.09
CA THR A 63 -8.96 2.78 2.69
C THR A 63 -9.44 3.28 1.32
N TYR A 64 -9.92 2.39 0.44
CA TYR A 64 -10.39 2.74 -0.90
C TYR A 64 -11.92 2.90 -0.99
N HIS A 65 -12.66 2.53 0.05
CA HIS A 65 -14.12 2.53 0.03
C HIS A 65 -14.70 3.92 -0.28
N GLY A 66 -14.08 4.99 0.27
CA GLY A 66 -14.51 6.36 0.00
C GLY A 66 -14.48 6.70 -1.49
N VAL A 67 -13.37 6.40 -2.17
CA VAL A 67 -13.21 6.65 -3.61
C VAL A 67 -14.15 5.77 -4.42
N ILE A 68 -14.27 4.48 -4.09
CA ILE A 68 -15.16 3.56 -4.82
C ILE A 68 -16.62 4.03 -4.75
N LYS A 69 -17.10 4.39 -3.56
CA LYS A 69 -18.45 4.89 -3.35
C LYS A 69 -18.70 6.25 -4.02
N LEU A 70 -17.70 7.15 -4.01
CA LEU A 70 -17.78 8.45 -4.66
C LEU A 70 -18.15 8.34 -6.15
N PHE A 71 -17.61 7.33 -6.83
CA PHE A 71 -17.92 7.05 -8.23
C PHE A 71 -19.09 6.07 -8.43
N GLY A 72 -19.82 5.75 -7.37
CA GLY A 72 -21.04 4.94 -7.42
C GLY A 72 -20.80 3.43 -7.46
N GLY A 73 -19.57 2.97 -7.25
CA GLY A 73 -19.23 1.54 -7.15
C GLY A 73 -19.54 0.93 -5.79
N GLU A 74 -19.66 -0.39 -5.76
CA GLU A 74 -19.83 -1.19 -4.54
C GLU A 74 -18.45 -1.74 -4.10
N PRO A 75 -17.91 -1.34 -2.93
CA PRO A 75 -16.63 -1.84 -2.47
C PRO A 75 -16.75 -3.26 -1.93
N VAL A 76 -15.83 -4.14 -2.34
CA VAL A 76 -15.73 -5.53 -1.89
C VAL A 76 -14.36 -5.75 -1.25
N VAL A 77 -14.33 -6.33 -0.04
CA VAL A 77 -13.09 -6.67 0.66
C VAL A 77 -12.75 -8.13 0.41
N MET A 78 -11.53 -8.39 -0.05
CA MET A 78 -10.98 -9.74 -0.17
C MET A 78 -9.45 -9.72 -0.11
N PRO A 79 -8.81 -10.84 0.27
CA PRO A 79 -7.35 -10.99 0.22
C PRO A 79 -6.79 -10.70 -1.18
N GLY A 80 -5.58 -10.13 -1.25
CA GLY A 80 -4.92 -9.83 -2.52
C GLY A 80 -4.72 -11.04 -3.41
N SER A 81 -4.43 -12.21 -2.82
CA SER A 81 -4.25 -13.48 -3.53
C SER A 81 -5.50 -13.97 -4.28
N GLN A 82 -6.68 -13.47 -3.93
CA GLN A 82 -7.94 -13.86 -4.56
C GLN A 82 -8.37 -12.92 -5.69
N VAL A 83 -7.69 -11.79 -5.88
CA VAL A 83 -8.13 -10.72 -6.81
C VAL A 83 -8.14 -11.20 -8.25
N TYR A 84 -7.09 -11.88 -8.70
CA TYR A 84 -7.01 -12.41 -10.07
C TYR A 84 -8.21 -13.33 -10.38
N SER A 85 -8.41 -14.34 -9.55
CA SER A 85 -9.52 -15.30 -9.73
C SER A 85 -10.90 -14.66 -9.61
N ALA A 86 -11.08 -13.66 -8.73
CA ALA A 86 -12.33 -12.94 -8.59
C ALA A 86 -12.65 -12.07 -9.82
N LEU A 87 -11.64 -11.45 -10.42
CA LEU A 87 -11.77 -10.73 -11.69
C LEU A 87 -12.09 -11.68 -12.85
N GLU A 88 -11.33 -12.78 -12.97
CA GLU A 88 -11.52 -13.78 -14.01
C GLU A 88 -12.96 -14.30 -14.02
N LYS A 89 -13.46 -14.71 -12.85
CA LYS A 89 -14.82 -15.25 -12.65
C LYS A 89 -15.94 -14.21 -12.66
N GLY A 90 -15.62 -12.93 -12.73
CA GLY A 90 -16.62 -11.84 -12.69
C GLY A 90 -17.27 -11.63 -11.32
N VAL A 91 -16.65 -12.08 -10.24
CA VAL A 91 -17.08 -11.79 -8.85
C VAL A 91 -16.93 -10.31 -8.55
N VAL A 92 -15.89 -9.68 -9.10
CA VAL A 92 -15.68 -8.24 -9.10
C VAL A 92 -15.40 -7.73 -10.51
N ASP A 93 -15.74 -6.47 -10.77
CA ASP A 93 -15.61 -5.79 -12.06
C ASP A 93 -14.29 -5.00 -12.16
N GLY A 94 -13.60 -4.84 -11.04
CA GLY A 94 -12.35 -4.11 -10.93
C GLY A 94 -11.73 -4.25 -9.56
N ALA A 95 -10.52 -3.71 -9.40
CA ALA A 95 -9.85 -3.67 -8.12
C ALA A 95 -9.00 -2.41 -7.95
N ALA A 96 -8.92 -1.92 -6.71
CA ALA A 96 -7.94 -0.93 -6.28
C ALA A 96 -6.65 -1.65 -5.88
N TRP A 97 -5.51 -1.15 -6.38
CA TRP A 97 -4.20 -1.74 -6.18
C TRP A 97 -3.11 -0.66 -6.14
N PRO A 98 -1.98 -0.88 -5.47
CA PRO A 98 -0.81 -0.03 -5.64
C PRO A 98 -0.42 0.07 -7.11
N SER A 99 0.21 1.17 -7.48
CA SER A 99 0.60 1.39 -8.88
C SER A 99 1.54 0.31 -9.43
N ALA A 100 2.39 -0.27 -8.58
CA ALA A 100 3.19 -1.44 -8.91
C ALA A 100 2.42 -2.73 -8.58
N GLY A 101 2.65 -3.81 -9.34
CA GLY A 101 2.11 -5.15 -9.10
C GLY A 101 1.15 -5.67 -10.18
N MET A 102 0.85 -4.88 -11.21
CA MET A 102 -0.01 -5.32 -12.31
C MET A 102 0.60 -6.49 -13.08
N LEU A 103 1.90 -6.42 -13.39
CA LEU A 103 2.62 -7.48 -14.12
C LEU A 103 2.84 -8.70 -13.24
N SER A 104 3.39 -8.51 -12.05
CA SER A 104 3.72 -9.62 -11.14
C SER A 104 2.50 -10.42 -10.69
N MET A 105 1.35 -9.76 -10.52
CA MET A 105 0.07 -10.38 -10.17
C MET A 105 -0.78 -10.74 -11.39
N LYS A 106 -0.28 -10.49 -12.60
CA LYS A 106 -0.96 -10.77 -13.88
C LYS A 106 -2.35 -10.15 -14.03
N HIS A 107 -2.63 -9.08 -13.30
CA HIS A 107 -3.95 -8.45 -13.33
C HIS A 107 -4.33 -7.93 -14.72
N PHE A 108 -3.32 -7.58 -15.55
CA PHE A 108 -3.52 -7.12 -16.92
C PHE A 108 -4.18 -8.16 -17.85
N GLU A 109 -4.08 -9.45 -17.50
CA GLU A 109 -4.74 -10.51 -18.28
C GLU A 109 -6.27 -10.45 -18.14
N VAL A 110 -6.77 -10.09 -16.96
CA VAL A 110 -8.18 -10.15 -16.57
C VAL A 110 -8.85 -8.78 -16.42
N ALA A 111 -8.08 -7.68 -16.39
CA ALA A 111 -8.60 -6.31 -16.33
C ALA A 111 -7.68 -5.35 -17.09
N LYS A 112 -8.16 -4.84 -18.22
CA LYS A 112 -7.34 -4.13 -19.21
C LYS A 112 -7.42 -2.61 -19.14
N TYR A 113 -8.27 -2.05 -18.29
CA TYR A 113 -8.52 -0.61 -18.23
C TYR A 113 -8.01 -0.05 -16.91
N LYS A 114 -7.04 0.85 -16.96
CA LYS A 114 -6.46 1.54 -15.80
C LYS A 114 -7.07 2.94 -15.67
N VAL A 115 -7.68 3.21 -14.52
CA VAL A 115 -8.28 4.51 -14.23
C VAL A 115 -7.21 5.52 -13.83
N ARG A 116 -7.31 6.74 -14.34
CA ARG A 116 -6.46 7.88 -14.01
C ARG A 116 -7.31 9.06 -13.53
N PRO A 117 -6.76 9.97 -12.70
CA PRO A 117 -5.42 9.93 -12.09
C PRO A 117 -5.27 8.86 -11.02
N THR A 118 -4.03 8.56 -10.62
CA THR A 118 -3.73 7.81 -9.40
C THR A 118 -4.14 8.60 -8.17
N PHE A 119 -4.38 7.93 -7.06
CA PHE A 119 -4.84 8.58 -5.83
C PHE A 119 -4.15 7.99 -4.60
N GLY A 120 -4.09 8.80 -3.54
CA GLY A 120 -3.56 8.40 -2.25
C GLY A 120 -2.08 7.99 -2.28
N THR A 121 -1.56 7.68 -1.13
CA THR A 121 -0.23 7.10 -0.92
C THR A 121 -0.33 6.04 0.15
N SER A 122 0.57 5.05 0.15
CA SER A 122 0.67 4.05 1.21
C SER A 122 1.98 4.20 1.95
N THR A 123 1.87 4.25 3.26
CA THR A 123 3.00 4.07 4.16
C THR A 123 2.85 2.74 4.88
N LEU A 124 3.91 1.95 4.89
CA LEU A 124 3.95 0.63 5.49
C LEU A 124 4.89 0.68 6.69
N PRO A 125 4.38 0.71 7.93
CA PRO A 125 5.23 0.61 9.11
C PRO A 125 5.79 -0.80 9.22
N ILE A 126 7.10 -0.89 9.49
CA ILE A 126 7.77 -2.15 9.86
C ILE A 126 7.87 -2.15 11.38
N LEU A 127 7.27 -3.14 12.00
CA LEU A 127 7.07 -3.22 13.43
C LEU A 127 7.61 -4.54 13.98
N ILE A 128 8.16 -4.52 15.19
CA ILE A 128 8.54 -5.71 15.94
C ILE A 128 7.83 -5.74 17.29
N ASN A 129 7.46 -6.91 17.77
CA ASN A 129 6.90 -7.07 19.11
C ASN A 129 7.88 -6.55 20.18
N MET A 130 7.39 -5.74 21.11
CA MET A 130 8.22 -5.12 22.14
C MET A 130 8.89 -6.15 23.05
N GLY A 131 8.23 -7.28 23.34
CA GLY A 131 8.82 -8.37 24.12
C GLY A 131 9.99 -9.03 23.38
N SER A 132 9.89 -9.21 22.07
CA SER A 132 11.00 -9.70 21.24
C SER A 132 12.11 -8.67 21.15
N TRP A 133 11.77 -7.39 20.93
CA TRP A 133 12.74 -6.29 20.91
C TRP A 133 13.60 -6.20 22.18
N LYS A 134 12.98 -6.34 23.35
CA LYS A 134 13.66 -6.28 24.64
C LYS A 134 14.69 -7.40 24.84
N LYS A 135 14.50 -8.54 24.19
CA LYS A 135 15.40 -9.70 24.30
C LYS A 135 16.65 -9.57 23.41
N LEU A 136 16.65 -8.65 22.44
CA LEU A 136 17.76 -8.44 21.54
C LEU A 136 18.92 -7.73 22.25
N SER A 137 20.14 -8.11 21.90
CA SER A 137 21.37 -7.38 22.25
C SER A 137 21.37 -5.99 21.59
N GLN A 138 22.22 -5.10 22.07
CA GLN A 138 22.35 -3.76 21.47
C GLN A 138 22.85 -3.83 20.02
N ALA A 139 23.74 -4.79 19.70
CA ALA A 139 24.22 -5.00 18.33
C ALA A 139 23.08 -5.40 17.38
N GLU A 140 22.23 -6.35 17.77
CA GLU A 140 21.06 -6.78 16.98
C GLU A 140 20.06 -5.64 16.79
N LYS A 141 19.80 -4.84 17.84
CA LYS A 141 18.95 -3.66 17.74
C LYS A 141 19.48 -2.65 16.73
N ASN A 142 20.78 -2.39 16.76
CA ASN A 142 21.43 -1.46 15.82
C ASN A 142 21.31 -1.97 14.38
N ILE A 143 21.52 -3.27 14.15
CA ILE A 143 21.38 -3.90 12.83
C ILE A 143 19.93 -3.69 12.31
N LEU A 144 18.93 -3.98 13.13
CA LEU A 144 17.52 -3.82 12.71
C LEU A 144 17.14 -2.37 12.41
N LEU A 145 17.62 -1.41 13.22
CA LEU A 145 17.37 0.01 12.97
C LEU A 145 18.06 0.48 11.69
N SER A 146 19.32 0.10 11.46
CA SER A 146 20.04 0.44 10.23
C SER A 146 19.38 -0.19 9.00
N ALA A 147 18.95 -1.44 9.08
CA ALA A 147 18.20 -2.09 8.00
C ALA A 147 16.86 -1.36 7.72
N GLY A 148 16.20 -0.88 8.78
CA GLY A 148 15.01 -0.06 8.66
C GLY A 148 15.26 1.24 7.91
N GLU A 149 16.31 1.97 8.26
CA GLU A 149 16.74 3.20 7.56
C GLU A 149 17.07 2.96 6.09
N MET A 150 17.81 1.91 5.80
CA MET A 150 18.12 1.52 4.42
C MET A 150 16.82 1.21 3.62
N THR A 151 15.88 0.54 4.27
CA THR A 151 14.59 0.23 3.65
C THR A 151 13.81 1.50 3.31
N GLU A 152 13.76 2.47 4.20
CA GLU A 152 13.10 3.76 3.97
C GLU A 152 13.71 4.53 2.79
N LEU A 153 15.02 4.49 2.65
CA LEU A 153 15.74 5.16 1.56
C LEU A 153 15.56 4.45 0.22
N GLN A 154 15.55 3.11 0.20
CA GLN A 154 15.56 2.33 -1.03
C GLN A 154 14.17 2.04 -1.59
N MET A 155 13.16 1.82 -0.74
CA MET A 155 11.85 1.35 -1.19
C MET A 155 11.11 2.31 -2.13
N PRO A 156 11.15 3.66 -1.95
CA PRO A 156 10.53 4.55 -2.92
C PRO A 156 11.12 4.38 -4.33
N TRP A 157 12.44 4.31 -4.45
CA TRP A 157 13.14 4.12 -5.73
C TRP A 157 12.84 2.77 -6.38
N LYS A 158 12.85 1.70 -5.57
CA LYS A 158 12.50 0.35 -6.07
C LYS A 158 11.04 0.28 -6.51
N GLY A 159 10.14 0.89 -5.76
CA GLY A 159 8.72 0.96 -6.12
C GLY A 159 8.48 1.73 -7.42
N ASP A 160 9.18 2.86 -7.60
CA ASP A 160 9.08 3.67 -8.80
C ASP A 160 9.71 2.97 -10.03
N ALA A 161 10.83 2.24 -9.83
CA ALA A 161 11.45 1.44 -10.88
C ALA A 161 10.53 0.29 -11.34
N LEU A 162 9.97 -0.49 -10.40
CA LEU A 162 8.99 -1.53 -10.73
C LEU A 162 7.79 -0.98 -11.48
N GLN A 163 7.36 0.22 -11.14
CA GLN A 163 6.22 0.85 -11.79
C GLN A 163 6.55 1.37 -13.21
N ALA A 164 7.79 1.72 -13.48
CA ALA A 164 8.24 2.13 -14.81
C ALA A 164 8.29 0.93 -15.78
N GLU A 165 8.38 -0.28 -15.26
CA GLU A 165 8.34 -1.52 -16.06
C GLU A 165 6.89 -1.96 -16.38
N GLU A 166 5.89 -1.40 -15.69
CA GLU A 166 4.46 -1.72 -15.82
C GLU A 166 3.66 -0.68 -16.62
#